data_4ef1d9a77706c9a2aa2154e7b61fade9
#
_entry.id   4ef1d9a77706c9a2aa2154e7b61fade9
#
_cell.length_a   1.000
_cell.length_b   1.000
_cell.length_c   1.000
_cell.angle_alpha   90.00
_cell.angle_beta   90.00
_cell.angle_gamma   90.00
#
_symmetry.space_group_name_H-M   'P 1'
#
loop_
_entity.id
_entity.type
_entity.pdbx_description
1 polymer ?
#
loop_
_entity_poly.entity_id
_entity_poly.type
_entity_poly.pdbx_seq_one_letter_code
_entity_poly.pdbx_strand_id
1 'polypeptide(L)'
;MKKSLIIALTVALLTSLSALSYACTTAVFSGKSTLTGRPMLWKVRDTDFYHNYVSRHQSPKGWWYIGISNVEDKKGEQIWSGHNERGFGIMNSASFNVNKDDPASIADREGYVMRRALEECETLKDFEQLLDAMVKPMGLAAHFGVIDAHGGAAIYEVNNYTWTKEDANTAPGGYIVRSNYSETGEQDRGLGYVRACSARELLSELDGPVTIDYITNTLSRSLYNSQLGIDYGTEYLRHDGFAKGFILTDDLMARYDSASVTITEGVSPGEDPTDATSWIQVGQPYICPLVPVWAWAKVPAELALPQEEDPMGTVAELVLEIKKELFPLHTVEQTRYLYIPVIINKQGTGLMQRIQSLEQEALPAIRTAKSPEERERLTGAYLERCTALLRSTLEANPAPKTSR
;
A
#
# COMPACT_ATOMS: atom_id res chain seq x y z
N MET A 1 40.06 -18.57 -19.25
CA MET A 1 39.75 -18.49 -17.79
C MET A 1 39.63 -17.04 -17.26
N LYS A 2 40.55 -16.09 -17.52
CA LYS A 2 40.45 -14.72 -16.99
C LYS A 2 39.25 -13.90 -17.53
N LYS A 3 38.82 -14.07 -18.79
CA LYS A 3 37.67 -13.34 -19.36
C LYS A 3 36.32 -13.83 -18.80
N SER A 4 36.18 -15.14 -18.52
CA SER A 4 34.97 -15.69 -17.93
C SER A 4 34.79 -15.27 -16.48
N LEU A 5 35.88 -15.06 -15.75
CA LEU A 5 35.84 -14.58 -14.34
C LEU A 5 35.43 -13.10 -14.26
N ILE A 6 35.86 -12.29 -15.23
CA ILE A 6 35.48 -10.87 -15.28
C ILE A 6 34.00 -10.69 -15.60
N ILE A 7 33.45 -11.52 -16.54
CA ILE A 7 32.02 -11.49 -16.89
C ILE A 7 31.17 -11.95 -15.70
N ALA A 8 31.59 -12.98 -14.97
CA ALA A 8 30.87 -13.45 -13.78
C ALA A 8 30.89 -12.41 -12.64
N LEU A 9 32.01 -11.70 -12.44
CA LEU A 9 32.08 -10.60 -11.45
C LEU A 9 31.23 -9.40 -11.86
N THR A 10 31.17 -9.05 -13.15
CA THR A 10 30.37 -7.92 -13.64
C THR A 10 28.86 -8.23 -13.57
N VAL A 11 28.45 -9.47 -13.83
CA VAL A 11 27.05 -9.90 -13.65
C VAL A 11 26.68 -9.94 -12.17
N ALA A 12 27.57 -10.40 -11.27
CA ALA A 12 27.33 -10.39 -9.83
C ALA A 12 27.23 -8.97 -9.25
N LEU A 13 27.99 -7.99 -9.79
CA LEU A 13 27.90 -6.58 -9.36
C LEU A 13 26.60 -5.89 -9.89
N LEU A 14 26.09 -6.29 -11.04
CA LEU A 14 24.86 -5.74 -11.62
C LEU A 14 23.58 -6.28 -10.93
N THR A 15 23.63 -7.47 -10.34
CA THR A 15 22.50 -8.05 -9.59
C THR A 15 22.38 -7.53 -8.16
N SER A 16 23.41 -6.90 -7.61
CA SER A 16 23.37 -6.37 -6.23
C SER A 16 22.78 -4.94 -6.11
N LEU A 17 22.50 -4.27 -7.23
CA LEU A 17 21.91 -2.92 -7.24
C LEU A 17 20.38 -2.89 -7.32
N SER A 18 19.74 -4.03 -7.55
CA SER A 18 18.26 -4.11 -7.66
C SER A 18 17.54 -4.41 -6.34
N ALA A 19 18.26 -4.58 -5.21
CA ALA A 19 17.65 -4.96 -3.94
C ALA A 19 17.03 -3.78 -3.13
N LEU A 20 17.08 -2.55 -3.64
CA LEU A 20 16.64 -1.35 -2.91
C LEU A 20 15.19 -0.93 -3.18
N SER A 21 14.47 -1.61 -4.04
CA SER A 21 13.20 -1.17 -4.60
C SER A 21 11.93 -1.66 -3.89
N TYR A 22 12.03 -2.61 -2.99
CA TYR A 22 10.86 -3.18 -2.29
C TYR A 22 10.81 -2.70 -0.84
N ALA A 23 10.25 -1.53 -0.62
CA ALA A 23 10.12 -1.00 0.73
C ALA A 23 8.69 -0.56 1.00
N CYS A 24 8.05 -1.12 2.02
CA CYS A 24 6.68 -0.81 2.40
C CYS A 24 6.64 -0.18 3.79
N THR A 25 5.54 0.50 4.12
CA THR A 25 5.18 0.84 5.49
C THR A 25 3.80 0.26 5.77
N THR A 26 3.64 -0.40 6.90
CA THR A 26 2.43 -1.14 7.25
C THR A 26 2.04 -0.93 8.70
N ALA A 27 0.73 -1.03 9.00
CA ALA A 27 0.26 -1.20 10.37
C ALA A 27 -0.93 -2.14 10.43
N VAL A 28 -1.05 -2.83 11.56
CA VAL A 28 -2.24 -3.57 11.97
C VAL A 28 -2.88 -2.84 13.14
N PHE A 29 -4.16 -2.56 13.03
CA PHE A 29 -4.97 -1.94 14.08
C PHE A 29 -5.99 -2.95 14.60
N SER A 30 -6.05 -3.15 15.91
CA SER A 30 -7.14 -3.89 16.54
C SER A 30 -8.40 -3.04 16.61
N GLY A 31 -9.56 -3.66 16.73
CA GLY A 31 -10.82 -2.92 16.89
C GLY A 31 -10.84 -1.95 18.08
N LYS A 32 -9.96 -2.13 19.07
CA LYS A 32 -9.83 -1.23 20.23
C LYS A 32 -9.33 0.17 19.87
N SER A 33 -8.51 0.28 18.81
CA SER A 33 -7.90 1.53 18.38
C SER A 33 -8.68 2.24 17.28
N THR A 34 -9.69 1.61 16.68
CA THR A 34 -10.40 2.13 15.53
C THR A 34 -11.76 2.74 15.89
N LEU A 35 -12.22 3.73 15.12
CA LEU A 35 -13.52 4.39 15.35
C LEU A 35 -14.70 3.42 15.26
N THR A 36 -14.62 2.42 14.37
CA THR A 36 -15.71 1.47 14.11
C THR A 36 -15.70 0.24 14.99
N GLY A 37 -14.66 0.05 15.78
CA GLY A 37 -14.45 -1.21 16.52
C GLY A 37 -14.02 -2.37 15.61
N ARG A 38 -13.84 -2.14 14.31
CA ARG A 38 -13.41 -3.13 13.32
C ARG A 38 -11.88 -3.14 13.21
N PRO A 39 -11.21 -4.31 13.15
CA PRO A 39 -9.78 -4.34 12.92
C PRO A 39 -9.44 -3.82 11.53
N MET A 40 -8.25 -3.21 11.38
CA MET A 40 -7.79 -2.68 10.09
C MET A 40 -6.37 -3.10 9.78
N LEU A 41 -6.09 -3.27 8.47
CA LEU A 41 -4.75 -3.35 7.90
C LEU A 41 -4.48 -2.08 7.12
N TRP A 42 -3.26 -1.57 7.19
CA TRP A 42 -2.79 -0.46 6.36
C TRP A 42 -1.44 -0.79 5.75
N LYS A 43 -1.30 -0.52 4.44
CA LYS A 43 -0.06 -0.69 3.70
C LYS A 43 0.11 0.42 2.68
N VAL A 44 1.26 1.07 2.71
CA VAL A 44 1.84 1.79 1.56
C VAL A 44 2.82 0.84 0.90
N ARG A 45 2.56 0.48 -0.35
CA ARG A 45 3.39 -0.46 -1.11
C ARG A 45 4.36 0.29 -2.01
N ASP A 46 5.64 0.05 -1.81
CA ASP A 46 6.70 0.54 -2.68
C ASP A 46 7.26 -0.61 -3.52
N THR A 47 7.41 -0.41 -4.83
CA THR A 47 7.85 -1.42 -5.79
C THR A 47 8.24 -0.78 -7.12
N ASP A 48 9.06 -1.48 -7.92
CA ASP A 48 9.36 -1.11 -9.31
C ASP A 48 8.20 -1.39 -10.28
N PHE A 49 7.22 -2.20 -9.85
CA PHE A 49 6.00 -2.47 -10.60
C PHE A 49 4.96 -1.40 -10.30
N TYR A 50 5.11 -0.23 -10.92
CA TYR A 50 4.25 0.94 -10.63
C TYR A 50 2.81 0.79 -11.09
N HIS A 51 2.55 -0.08 -12.07
CA HIS A 51 1.25 -0.28 -12.67
C HIS A 51 0.51 -1.41 -11.96
N ASN A 52 -0.43 -1.06 -11.09
CA ASN A 52 -1.21 -2.00 -10.29
C ASN A 52 -2.68 -1.97 -10.70
N TYR A 53 -3.38 -3.07 -10.42
CA TYR A 53 -4.82 -3.18 -10.59
C TYR A 53 -5.44 -3.98 -9.45
N VAL A 54 -6.76 -3.89 -9.29
CA VAL A 54 -7.53 -4.74 -8.38
C VAL A 54 -7.94 -6.00 -9.12
N SER A 55 -7.48 -7.16 -8.65
CA SER A 55 -7.89 -8.47 -9.14
C SER A 55 -9.00 -9.04 -8.26
N ARG A 56 -9.94 -9.81 -8.85
CA ARG A 56 -11.00 -10.52 -8.15
C ARG A 56 -11.07 -11.95 -8.63
N HIS A 57 -11.06 -12.88 -7.69
CA HIS A 57 -11.00 -14.32 -7.98
C HIS A 57 -11.96 -15.08 -7.09
N GLN A 58 -12.36 -16.26 -7.55
CA GLN A 58 -13.08 -17.23 -6.74
C GLN A 58 -12.13 -18.29 -6.22
N SER A 59 -12.17 -18.53 -4.91
CA SER A 59 -11.36 -19.56 -4.27
C SER A 59 -11.85 -20.97 -4.65
N PRO A 60 -11.00 -22.01 -4.56
CA PRO A 60 -11.44 -23.40 -4.70
C PRO A 60 -12.52 -23.83 -3.69
N LYS A 61 -12.64 -23.10 -2.58
CA LYS A 61 -13.68 -23.30 -1.55
C LYS A 61 -15.00 -22.57 -1.83
N GLY A 62 -15.05 -21.79 -2.92
CA GLY A 62 -16.27 -21.16 -3.44
C GLY A 62 -16.50 -19.71 -3.07
N TRP A 63 -15.77 -19.11 -2.14
CA TRP A 63 -15.89 -17.69 -1.83
C TRP A 63 -15.05 -16.80 -2.75
N TRP A 64 -15.42 -15.53 -2.84
CA TRP A 64 -14.66 -14.53 -3.58
C TRP A 64 -13.62 -13.86 -2.71
N TYR A 65 -12.51 -13.44 -3.34
CA TYR A 65 -11.51 -12.59 -2.75
C TYR A 65 -11.01 -11.56 -3.76
N ILE A 66 -10.53 -10.45 -3.24
CA ILE A 66 -9.93 -9.37 -4.03
C ILE A 66 -8.55 -9.03 -3.49
N GLY A 67 -7.73 -8.43 -4.34
CA GLY A 67 -6.45 -7.90 -3.91
C GLY A 67 -5.75 -7.08 -4.99
N ILE A 68 -4.61 -6.51 -4.61
CA ILE A 68 -3.73 -5.77 -5.49
C ILE A 68 -2.82 -6.74 -6.23
N SER A 69 -2.79 -6.63 -7.56
CA SER A 69 -1.87 -7.34 -8.44
C SER A 69 -1.10 -6.38 -9.33
N ASN A 70 0.07 -6.80 -9.82
CA ASN A 70 0.82 -6.08 -10.85
C ASN A 70 0.18 -6.35 -12.22
N VAL A 71 0.18 -5.36 -13.10
CA VAL A 71 -0.37 -5.51 -14.47
C VAL A 71 0.36 -6.58 -15.27
N GLU A 72 1.65 -6.81 -15.00
CA GLU A 72 2.45 -7.88 -15.59
C GLU A 72 1.93 -9.28 -15.21
N ASP A 73 1.32 -9.41 -14.04
CA ASP A 73 0.63 -10.62 -13.57
C ASP A 73 -0.86 -10.58 -13.94
N LYS A 74 -1.16 -10.72 -15.23
CA LYS A 74 -2.54 -10.66 -15.77
C LYS A 74 -3.49 -11.70 -15.16
N LYS A 75 -2.97 -12.75 -14.52
CA LYS A 75 -3.76 -13.81 -13.89
C LYS A 75 -3.99 -13.58 -12.40
N GLY A 76 -3.29 -12.60 -11.78
CA GLY A 76 -3.35 -12.37 -10.34
C GLY A 76 -2.84 -13.57 -9.53
N GLU A 77 -1.77 -14.22 -10.01
CA GLU A 77 -1.15 -15.36 -9.31
C GLU A 77 -0.41 -14.91 -8.05
N GLN A 78 -0.10 -13.62 -7.96
CA GLN A 78 0.47 -12.97 -6.79
C GLN A 78 -0.41 -11.82 -6.33
N ILE A 79 -0.76 -11.83 -5.05
CA ILE A 79 -1.55 -10.78 -4.39
C ILE A 79 -0.67 -10.06 -3.37
N TRP A 80 -0.73 -8.73 -3.36
CA TRP A 80 0.14 -7.92 -2.50
C TRP A 80 -0.56 -7.28 -1.30
N SER A 81 -1.87 -7.34 -1.26
CA SER A 81 -2.76 -7.05 -0.13
C SER A 81 -4.19 -7.35 -0.56
N GLY A 82 -5.07 -7.80 0.34
CA GLY A 82 -6.45 -8.07 -0.01
C GLY A 82 -7.27 -8.65 1.13
N HIS A 83 -8.55 -8.97 0.82
CA HIS A 83 -9.45 -9.67 1.73
C HIS A 83 -10.39 -10.60 0.97
N ASN A 84 -11.00 -11.53 1.70
CA ASN A 84 -12.01 -12.46 1.17
C ASN A 84 -13.38 -12.25 1.81
N GLU A 85 -14.42 -12.89 1.25
CA GLU A 85 -15.82 -12.83 1.74
C GLU A 85 -16.01 -13.45 3.14
N ARG A 86 -14.99 -14.11 3.68
CA ARG A 86 -15.01 -14.68 5.03
C ARG A 86 -14.52 -13.68 6.10
N GLY A 87 -14.22 -12.44 5.68
CA GLY A 87 -13.71 -11.39 6.56
C GLY A 87 -12.23 -11.54 6.93
N PHE A 88 -11.52 -12.47 6.28
CA PHE A 88 -10.06 -12.60 6.42
C PHE A 88 -9.37 -11.60 5.52
N GLY A 89 -8.48 -10.80 6.09
CA GLY A 89 -7.64 -9.85 5.36
C GLY A 89 -6.17 -10.09 5.60
N ILE A 90 -5.33 -9.85 4.57
CA ILE A 90 -3.88 -10.01 4.65
C ILE A 90 -3.15 -8.96 3.84
N MET A 91 -2.00 -8.53 4.35
CA MET A 91 -1.01 -7.70 3.66
C MET A 91 0.40 -8.18 4.00
N ASN A 92 1.42 -7.72 3.27
CA ASN A 92 2.82 -7.95 3.62
C ASN A 92 3.67 -6.68 3.64
N SER A 93 4.87 -6.79 4.20
CA SER A 93 6.03 -5.97 3.83
C SER A 93 7.28 -6.83 3.85
N ALA A 94 8.19 -6.61 2.90
CA ALA A 94 9.48 -7.31 2.91
C ALA A 94 10.28 -6.95 4.17
N SER A 95 11.04 -7.91 4.72
CA SER A 95 11.91 -7.73 5.87
C SER A 95 13.34 -8.14 5.53
N PHE A 96 14.27 -7.18 5.56
CA PHE A 96 15.62 -7.39 5.06
C PHE A 96 16.61 -7.91 6.12
N ASN A 97 16.16 -8.20 7.34
CA ASN A 97 17.00 -8.59 8.45
C ASN A 97 16.69 -9.96 9.09
N VAL A 98 15.84 -10.80 8.44
CA VAL A 98 15.37 -12.07 9.05
C VAL A 98 16.03 -13.32 8.49
N ASN A 99 16.65 -13.27 7.30
CA ASN A 99 17.32 -14.42 6.66
C ASN A 99 18.81 -14.13 6.43
N LYS A 100 19.55 -13.85 7.49
CA LYS A 100 20.97 -13.54 7.41
C LYS A 100 21.74 -14.59 6.63
N ASP A 101 22.41 -14.15 5.54
CA ASP A 101 23.32 -14.95 4.73
C ASP A 101 22.72 -16.28 4.20
N ASP A 102 21.38 -16.45 4.24
CA ASP A 102 20.70 -17.63 3.72
C ASP A 102 20.48 -17.49 2.21
N PRO A 103 21.10 -18.36 1.38
CA PRO A 103 20.92 -18.30 -0.07
C PRO A 103 19.48 -18.61 -0.51
N ALA A 104 18.67 -19.27 0.32
CA ALA A 104 17.27 -19.55 0.05
C ALA A 104 16.36 -18.30 0.16
N SER A 105 16.87 -17.19 0.71
CA SER A 105 16.13 -15.93 0.83
C SER A 105 15.85 -15.24 -0.53
N ILE A 106 16.41 -15.76 -1.62
CA ILE A 106 16.22 -15.21 -2.99
C ILE A 106 14.82 -15.50 -3.55
N ALA A 107 14.10 -16.49 -3.01
CA ALA A 107 12.78 -16.86 -3.51
C ALA A 107 11.70 -15.96 -2.87
N ASP A 108 11.31 -14.89 -3.57
CA ASP A 108 10.18 -14.02 -3.20
C ASP A 108 8.85 -14.76 -3.42
N ARG A 109 8.30 -15.37 -2.35
CA ARG A 109 7.04 -16.12 -2.38
C ARG A 109 5.90 -15.43 -1.65
N GLU A 110 6.06 -14.21 -1.22
CA GLU A 110 5.10 -13.51 -0.38
C GLU A 110 3.76 -13.35 -1.06
N GLY A 111 3.74 -12.87 -2.32
CA GLY A 111 2.52 -12.70 -3.08
C GLY A 111 1.75 -14.01 -3.33
N TYR A 112 2.48 -15.12 -3.52
CA TYR A 112 1.89 -16.46 -3.61
C TYR A 112 1.27 -16.91 -2.29
N VAL A 113 1.96 -16.68 -1.17
CA VAL A 113 1.45 -17.05 0.17
C VAL A 113 0.20 -16.25 0.49
N MET A 114 0.17 -14.95 0.18
CA MET A 114 -1.02 -14.13 0.41
C MET A 114 -2.20 -14.58 -0.44
N ARG A 115 -2.00 -14.93 -1.72
CA ARG A 115 -3.06 -15.51 -2.53
C ARG A 115 -3.61 -16.79 -1.91
N ARG A 116 -2.75 -17.72 -1.53
CA ARG A 116 -3.16 -18.95 -0.86
C ARG A 116 -3.93 -18.70 0.44
N ALA A 117 -3.47 -17.73 1.24
CA ALA A 117 -4.17 -17.37 2.47
C ALA A 117 -5.58 -16.85 2.17
N LEU A 118 -5.77 -16.01 1.15
CA LEU A 118 -7.10 -15.55 0.74
C LEU A 118 -8.00 -16.67 0.20
N GLU A 119 -7.40 -17.70 -0.42
CA GLU A 119 -8.12 -18.89 -0.93
C GLU A 119 -8.48 -19.89 0.16
N GLU A 120 -7.69 -20.00 1.24
CA GLU A 120 -7.76 -21.12 2.17
C GLU A 120 -8.15 -20.74 3.61
N CYS A 121 -7.89 -19.47 4.04
CA CYS A 121 -8.01 -19.04 5.44
C CYS A 121 -9.29 -18.22 5.71
N GLU A 122 -9.86 -18.43 6.90
CA GLU A 122 -10.95 -17.63 7.47
C GLU A 122 -10.48 -16.95 8.78
N THR A 123 -9.44 -17.50 9.45
CA THR A 123 -8.96 -17.05 10.76
C THR A 123 -7.45 -16.90 10.79
N LEU A 124 -6.95 -16.18 11.81
CA LEU A 124 -5.51 -16.11 12.11
C LEU A 124 -4.92 -17.51 12.29
N LYS A 125 -5.67 -18.42 12.94
CA LYS A 125 -5.24 -19.81 13.19
C LYS A 125 -5.07 -20.59 11.88
N ASP A 126 -5.93 -20.37 10.89
CA ASP A 126 -5.77 -21.03 9.58
C ASP A 126 -4.49 -20.56 8.89
N PHE A 127 -4.16 -19.27 9.01
CA PHE A 127 -2.92 -18.72 8.48
C PHE A 127 -1.67 -19.31 9.19
N GLU A 128 -1.71 -19.48 10.51
CA GLU A 128 -0.66 -20.15 11.27
C GLU A 128 -0.45 -21.61 10.79
N GLN A 129 -1.55 -22.35 10.58
CA GLN A 129 -1.50 -23.71 10.02
C GLN A 129 -0.94 -23.73 8.58
N LEU A 130 -1.26 -22.74 7.77
CA LEU A 130 -0.73 -22.60 6.40
C LEU A 130 0.79 -22.40 6.46
N LEU A 131 1.31 -21.50 7.32
CA LEU A 131 2.74 -21.28 7.50
C LEU A 131 3.46 -22.54 8.01
N ASP A 132 2.87 -23.24 8.99
CA ASP A 132 3.43 -24.48 9.55
C ASP A 132 3.52 -25.61 8.52
N ALA A 133 2.56 -25.68 7.59
CA ALA A 133 2.51 -26.67 6.52
C ALA A 133 3.45 -26.37 5.34
N MET A 134 4.05 -25.18 5.28
CA MET A 134 4.96 -24.84 4.20
C MET A 134 6.27 -25.66 4.25
N VAL A 135 6.70 -26.12 3.06
CA VAL A 135 8.00 -26.77 2.90
C VAL A 135 9.11 -25.76 3.20
N LYS A 136 10.08 -26.18 4.02
CA LYS A 136 11.22 -25.34 4.42
C LYS A 136 12.47 -25.67 3.58
N PRO A 137 13.25 -24.65 3.15
CA PRO A 137 13.06 -23.22 3.40
C PRO A 137 11.82 -22.67 2.69
N MET A 138 11.05 -21.80 3.38
CA MET A 138 9.78 -21.28 2.87
C MET A 138 9.93 -20.30 1.70
N GLY A 139 11.11 -19.72 1.52
CA GLY A 139 11.38 -18.66 0.54
C GLY A 139 10.72 -17.33 0.93
N LEU A 140 10.69 -17.04 2.23
CA LEU A 140 10.05 -15.86 2.81
C LEU A 140 11.04 -15.03 3.63
N ALA A 141 10.91 -13.71 3.52
CA ALA A 141 11.57 -12.71 4.34
C ALA A 141 10.63 -11.52 4.52
N ALA A 142 9.58 -11.68 5.35
CA ALA A 142 8.49 -10.72 5.37
C ALA A 142 7.78 -10.61 6.73
N HIS A 143 7.05 -9.50 6.87
CA HIS A 143 5.92 -9.41 7.79
C HIS A 143 4.64 -9.74 7.02
N PHE A 144 3.70 -10.42 7.70
CA PHE A 144 2.32 -10.50 7.25
C PHE A 144 1.43 -9.88 8.32
N GLY A 145 0.69 -8.84 7.96
CA GLY A 145 -0.40 -8.32 8.76
C GLY A 145 -1.69 -9.08 8.41
N VAL A 146 -2.38 -9.59 9.42
CA VAL A 146 -3.58 -10.43 9.24
C VAL A 146 -4.69 -9.97 10.18
N ILE A 147 -5.91 -9.92 9.66
CA ILE A 147 -7.15 -9.70 10.44
C ILE A 147 -8.18 -10.77 10.08
N ASP A 148 -9.12 -11.01 10.99
CA ASP A 148 -10.25 -11.92 10.75
C ASP A 148 -11.57 -11.42 11.32
N ALA A 149 -12.68 -12.09 10.95
CA ALA A 149 -14.04 -11.74 11.38
C ALA A 149 -14.33 -12.01 12.87
N HIS A 150 -13.37 -12.59 13.60
CA HIS A 150 -13.49 -12.87 15.04
C HIS A 150 -12.78 -11.81 15.91
N GLY A 151 -12.30 -10.72 15.28
CA GLY A 151 -11.57 -9.64 15.95
C GLY A 151 -10.07 -9.91 16.06
N GLY A 152 -9.58 -10.95 15.41
CA GLY A 152 -8.14 -11.22 15.27
C GLY A 152 -7.45 -10.08 14.52
N ALA A 153 -6.29 -9.62 15.04
CA ALA A 153 -5.47 -8.59 14.43
C ALA A 153 -4.01 -8.80 14.85
N ALA A 154 -3.15 -9.24 13.95
CA ALA A 154 -1.76 -9.57 14.31
C ALA A 154 -0.77 -9.30 13.18
N ILE A 155 0.50 -9.09 13.55
CA ILE A 155 1.65 -9.16 12.63
C ILE A 155 2.40 -10.47 12.87
N TYR A 156 2.77 -11.10 11.77
CA TYR A 156 3.64 -12.27 11.74
C TYR A 156 4.98 -11.88 11.11
N GLU A 157 6.09 -12.02 11.84
CA GLU A 157 7.43 -11.90 11.29
C GLU A 157 7.90 -13.27 10.84
N VAL A 158 8.14 -13.45 9.53
CA VAL A 158 8.35 -14.76 8.91
C VAL A 158 9.69 -14.80 8.20
N ASN A 159 10.49 -15.82 8.49
CA ASN A 159 11.73 -16.14 7.78
C ASN A 159 11.60 -17.49 7.05
N ASN A 160 12.68 -18.00 6.50
CA ASN A 160 12.70 -19.27 5.78
C ASN A 160 12.31 -20.51 6.60
N TYR A 161 12.35 -20.45 7.93
CA TYR A 161 12.22 -21.64 8.80
C TYR A 161 11.18 -21.50 9.89
N THR A 162 10.94 -20.27 10.36
CA THR A 162 10.09 -19.98 11.52
C THR A 162 9.26 -18.73 11.30
N TRP A 163 8.30 -18.54 12.18
CA TRP A 163 7.52 -17.32 12.28
C TRP A 163 7.27 -16.98 13.76
N THR A 164 7.04 -15.69 14.02
CA THR A 164 6.60 -15.17 15.32
C THR A 164 5.35 -14.34 15.13
N LYS A 165 4.54 -14.20 16.16
CA LYS A 165 3.28 -13.44 16.16
C LYS A 165 3.31 -12.35 17.21
N GLU A 166 2.90 -11.15 16.84
CA GLU A 166 2.58 -10.07 17.76
C GLU A 166 1.10 -9.68 17.57
N ASP A 167 0.33 -9.75 18.66
CA ASP A 167 -1.12 -9.49 18.65
C ASP A 167 -1.42 -8.03 18.94
N ALA A 168 -2.02 -7.33 17.99
CA ALA A 168 -2.39 -5.92 18.13
C ALA A 168 -3.46 -5.70 19.21
N ASN A 169 -4.25 -6.72 19.58
CA ASN A 169 -5.19 -6.62 20.68
C ASN A 169 -4.52 -6.45 22.06
N THR A 170 -3.26 -6.86 22.18
CA THR A 170 -2.46 -6.74 23.40
C THR A 170 -1.39 -5.66 23.31
N ALA A 171 -1.13 -5.15 22.12
CA ALA A 171 -0.14 -4.10 21.91
C ALA A 171 -0.56 -2.77 22.57
N PRO A 172 0.41 -1.97 23.07
CA PRO A 172 0.14 -0.61 23.52
C PRO A 172 -0.52 0.23 22.43
N GLY A 173 -1.60 0.94 22.75
CA GLY A 173 -2.37 1.71 21.77
C GLY A 173 -3.24 0.87 20.82
N GLY A 174 -3.19 -0.46 20.89
CA GLY A 174 -4.01 -1.34 20.04
C GLY A 174 -3.57 -1.41 18.57
N TYR A 175 -2.32 -1.07 18.27
CA TYR A 175 -1.76 -1.12 16.91
C TYR A 175 -0.30 -1.53 16.89
N ILE A 176 0.16 -2.05 15.76
CA ILE A 176 1.56 -2.43 15.51
C ILE A 176 1.98 -1.85 14.16
N VAL A 177 3.10 -1.12 14.12
CA VAL A 177 3.68 -0.55 12.90
C VAL A 177 4.93 -1.33 12.52
N ARG A 178 5.08 -1.62 11.22
CA ARG A 178 6.31 -2.20 10.62
C ARG A 178 6.65 -1.47 9.32
N SER A 179 7.95 -1.42 9.05
CA SER A 179 8.45 -1.08 7.71
C SER A 179 9.21 -2.28 7.13
N ASN A 180 10.49 -2.16 6.79
CA ASN A 180 11.25 -3.24 6.16
C ASN A 180 12.34 -3.84 7.06
N TYR A 181 12.05 -3.92 8.34
CA TYR A 181 12.84 -4.64 9.34
C TYR A 181 11.90 -5.32 10.36
N SER A 182 12.31 -6.49 10.82
CA SER A 182 11.65 -7.26 11.89
C SER A 182 12.32 -6.96 13.22
N GLU A 183 11.53 -6.92 14.29
CA GLU A 183 12.04 -6.81 15.67
C GLU A 183 12.78 -8.09 16.08
N THR A 184 12.43 -9.24 15.49
CA THR A 184 13.10 -10.54 15.72
C THR A 184 14.32 -10.76 14.82
N GLY A 185 14.58 -9.83 13.88
CA GLY A 185 15.68 -9.95 12.94
C GLY A 185 17.02 -9.45 13.49
N GLU A 186 18.05 -9.42 12.61
CA GLU A 186 19.35 -8.90 12.97
C GLU A 186 19.24 -7.38 13.24
N GLN A 187 19.78 -6.97 14.37
CA GLN A 187 19.75 -5.57 14.79
C GLN A 187 20.54 -4.68 13.80
N ASP A 188 20.07 -3.47 13.62
CA ASP A 188 20.68 -2.44 12.74
C ASP A 188 20.79 -2.83 11.26
N ARG A 189 20.05 -3.85 10.84
CA ARG A 189 19.86 -4.23 9.45
C ARG A 189 18.40 -4.07 9.03
N GLY A 190 18.18 -3.70 7.78
CA GLY A 190 16.85 -3.45 7.23
C GLY A 190 16.70 -2.01 6.74
N LEU A 191 15.48 -1.61 6.42
CA LEU A 191 15.18 -0.30 5.84
C LEU A 191 13.94 0.32 6.47
N GLY A 192 13.80 1.65 6.35
CA GLY A 192 12.57 2.35 6.67
C GLY A 192 12.38 2.66 8.15
N TYR A 193 13.45 2.73 8.93
CA TYR A 193 13.38 3.11 10.34
C TYR A 193 12.69 4.46 10.54
N VAL A 194 13.07 5.48 9.75
CA VAL A 194 12.47 6.82 9.83
C VAL A 194 10.99 6.77 9.51
N ARG A 195 10.56 6.01 8.50
CA ARG A 195 9.13 5.84 8.14
C ARG A 195 8.33 5.18 9.27
N ALA A 196 8.89 4.14 9.89
CA ALA A 196 8.26 3.50 11.02
C ALA A 196 8.16 4.44 12.24
N CYS A 197 9.21 5.22 12.52
CA CYS A 197 9.20 6.26 13.56
C CYS A 197 8.14 7.32 13.27
N SER A 198 8.13 7.88 12.06
CA SER A 198 7.13 8.89 11.66
C SER A 198 5.69 8.37 11.82
N ALA A 199 5.40 7.13 11.41
CA ALA A 199 4.08 6.54 11.59
C ALA A 199 3.72 6.36 13.08
N ARG A 200 4.66 5.90 13.91
CA ARG A 200 4.45 5.72 15.36
C ARG A 200 4.23 7.05 16.06
N GLU A 201 5.00 8.09 15.72
CA GLU A 201 4.83 9.44 16.28
C GLU A 201 3.46 10.01 15.93
N LEU A 202 3.08 10.02 14.65
CA LEU A 202 1.77 10.49 14.19
C LEU A 202 0.63 9.75 14.89
N LEU A 203 0.72 8.43 15.04
CA LEU A 203 -0.29 7.63 15.74
C LEU A 203 -0.32 7.92 17.25
N SER A 204 0.82 8.20 17.88
CA SER A 204 0.90 8.51 19.30
C SER A 204 0.34 9.89 19.64
N GLU A 205 0.36 10.82 18.69
CA GLU A 205 -0.17 12.18 18.81
C GLU A 205 -1.67 12.27 18.47
N LEU A 206 -2.25 11.20 17.92
CA LEU A 206 -3.68 11.17 17.60
C LEU A 206 -4.54 11.21 18.86
N ASP A 207 -5.33 12.27 19.01
CA ASP A 207 -6.34 12.36 20.04
C ASP A 207 -7.66 11.73 19.54
N GLY A 208 -7.89 10.47 19.92
CA GLY A 208 -9.07 9.72 19.54
C GLY A 208 -8.80 8.44 18.75
N PRO A 209 -9.84 7.78 18.23
CA PRO A 209 -9.70 6.54 17.50
C PRO A 209 -9.20 6.75 16.07
N VAL A 210 -8.50 5.75 15.56
CA VAL A 210 -8.02 5.71 14.17
C VAL A 210 -9.20 5.62 13.20
N THR A 211 -9.16 6.40 12.14
CA THR A 211 -10.16 6.43 11.06
C THR A 211 -9.52 6.16 9.70
N ILE A 212 -10.33 5.77 8.71
CA ILE A 212 -9.89 5.65 7.31
C ILE A 212 -9.32 6.99 6.81
N ASP A 213 -9.97 8.11 7.14
CA ASP A 213 -9.52 9.45 6.76
C ASP A 213 -8.12 9.76 7.34
N TYR A 214 -7.91 9.46 8.64
CA TYR A 214 -6.61 9.66 9.28
C TYR A 214 -5.52 8.82 8.61
N ILE A 215 -5.77 7.53 8.37
CA ILE A 215 -4.82 6.64 7.69
C ILE A 215 -4.51 7.16 6.28
N THR A 216 -5.51 7.64 5.55
CA THR A 216 -5.32 8.12 4.18
C THR A 216 -4.56 9.44 4.14
N ASN A 217 -5.01 10.43 4.91
CA ASN A 217 -4.54 11.81 4.78
C ASN A 217 -3.37 12.14 5.69
N THR A 218 -3.33 11.59 6.91
CA THR A 218 -2.25 11.88 7.87
C THR A 218 -1.12 10.86 7.81
N LEU A 219 -1.43 9.57 7.55
CA LEU A 219 -0.38 8.57 7.42
C LEU A 219 0.09 8.40 5.97
N SER A 220 -0.80 7.95 5.05
CA SER A 220 -0.39 7.57 3.68
C SER A 220 0.11 8.75 2.85
N ARG A 221 -0.45 9.93 3.02
CA ARG A 221 -0.09 11.18 2.32
C ARG A 221 0.79 12.10 3.15
N SER A 222 1.38 11.61 4.24
CA SER A 222 2.22 12.40 5.12
C SER A 222 3.45 12.93 4.43
N LEU A 223 3.74 14.20 4.67
CA LEU A 223 5.00 14.86 4.32
C LEU A 223 5.90 15.08 5.56
N TYR A 224 5.58 14.38 6.65
CA TYR A 224 6.31 14.46 7.92
C TYR A 224 7.51 13.51 7.93
N ASN A 225 8.66 14.05 8.38
CA ASN A 225 9.90 13.32 8.62
C ASN A 225 10.27 13.43 10.09
N SER A 226 10.15 12.35 10.85
CA SER A 226 10.42 12.32 12.29
C SER A 226 11.88 12.56 12.63
N GLN A 227 12.82 12.12 11.79
CA GLN A 227 14.25 12.33 12.04
C GLN A 227 14.62 13.80 12.03
N LEU A 228 13.95 14.59 11.19
CA LEU A 228 14.20 16.03 11.06
C LEU A 228 13.21 16.87 11.88
N GLY A 229 12.12 16.27 12.37
CA GLY A 229 11.03 16.99 13.04
C GLY A 229 10.33 18.01 12.13
N ILE A 230 10.25 17.71 10.82
CA ILE A 230 9.73 18.63 9.80
C ILE A 230 8.53 18.00 9.09
N ASP A 231 7.42 18.73 9.02
CA ASP A 231 6.36 18.51 8.04
C ASP A 231 6.59 19.44 6.84
N TYR A 232 7.05 18.88 5.72
CA TYR A 232 7.38 19.65 4.53
C TYR A 232 6.19 20.35 3.90
N GLY A 233 4.99 19.82 4.07
CA GLY A 233 3.77 20.44 3.58
C GLY A 233 3.45 21.72 4.34
N THR A 234 3.54 21.68 5.65
CA THR A 234 3.37 22.83 6.54
C THR A 234 4.41 23.90 6.26
N GLU A 235 5.69 23.51 6.14
CA GLU A 235 6.77 24.45 5.85
C GLU A 235 6.61 25.11 4.48
N TYR A 236 6.21 24.36 3.45
CA TYR A 236 5.95 24.90 2.13
C TYR A 236 4.78 25.93 2.13
N LEU A 237 3.72 25.66 2.89
CA LEU A 237 2.59 26.59 2.98
C LEU A 237 2.91 27.85 3.80
N ARG A 238 3.81 27.77 4.78
CA ARG A 238 4.22 28.90 5.64
C ARG A 238 5.25 29.80 4.98
N HIS A 239 6.21 29.24 4.27
CA HIS A 239 7.40 29.93 3.77
C HIS A 239 7.44 29.91 2.25
N ASP A 240 7.25 31.10 1.64
CA ASP A 240 7.35 31.25 0.19
C ASP A 240 8.75 30.87 -0.30
N GLY A 241 8.79 30.04 -1.32
CA GLY A 241 10.06 29.56 -1.90
C GLY A 241 10.77 28.48 -1.10
N PHE A 242 10.13 27.89 -0.05
CA PHE A 242 10.68 26.78 0.70
C PHE A 242 11.17 25.67 -0.24
N ALA A 243 12.45 25.29 -0.12
CA ALA A 243 13.11 24.28 -0.95
C ALA A 243 12.83 24.44 -2.48
N LYS A 244 12.44 25.62 -2.95
CA LYS A 244 11.94 25.87 -4.32
C LYS A 244 10.82 24.91 -4.75
N GLY A 245 10.11 24.31 -3.77
CA GLY A 245 9.05 23.32 -3.98
C GLY A 245 9.55 21.89 -4.17
N PHE A 246 10.84 21.59 -4.07
CA PHE A 246 11.40 20.26 -4.28
C PHE A 246 11.90 19.64 -2.97
N ILE A 247 11.48 18.41 -2.67
CA ILE A 247 11.95 17.64 -1.50
C ILE A 247 12.28 16.21 -1.88
N LEU A 248 13.17 15.59 -1.11
CA LEU A 248 13.43 14.16 -1.16
C LEU A 248 12.35 13.41 -0.38
N THR A 249 11.96 12.24 -0.90
CA THR A 249 10.88 11.45 -0.30
C THR A 249 11.31 10.10 0.26
N ASP A 250 12.59 9.76 0.24
CA ASP A 250 13.09 8.42 0.58
C ASP A 250 12.69 7.96 1.98
N ASP A 251 12.61 8.89 2.93
CA ASP A 251 12.19 8.66 4.31
C ASP A 251 10.75 9.09 4.62
N LEU A 252 9.97 9.50 3.61
CA LEU A 252 8.54 9.79 3.75
C LEU A 252 7.69 8.53 3.58
N MET A 253 6.45 8.59 4.07
CA MET A 253 5.49 7.50 3.98
C MET A 253 5.21 7.11 2.52
N ALA A 254 4.92 8.11 1.67
CA ALA A 254 4.81 7.95 0.22
C ALA A 254 6.08 8.47 -0.46
N ARG A 255 6.66 7.64 -1.31
CA ARG A 255 7.90 7.90 -2.05
C ARG A 255 7.66 7.83 -3.54
N TYR A 256 8.70 8.09 -4.33
CA TYR A 256 8.62 7.85 -5.77
C TYR A 256 8.16 6.43 -6.10
N ASP A 257 8.66 5.43 -5.36
CA ASP A 257 8.38 4.01 -5.60
C ASP A 257 7.02 3.54 -5.06
N SER A 258 6.26 4.41 -4.38
CA SER A 258 4.93 4.06 -3.90
C SER A 258 3.98 3.86 -5.08
N ALA A 259 3.45 2.64 -5.19
CA ALA A 259 2.64 2.17 -6.31
C ALA A 259 1.19 1.87 -5.92
N SER A 260 0.89 1.71 -4.64
CA SER A 260 -0.48 1.55 -4.15
C SER A 260 -0.57 1.77 -2.64
N VAL A 261 -1.79 2.08 -2.18
CA VAL A 261 -2.18 2.03 -0.77
C VAL A 261 -3.36 1.09 -0.63
N THR A 262 -3.35 0.31 0.43
CA THR A 262 -4.50 -0.51 0.82
C THR A 262 -4.78 -0.31 2.30
N ILE A 263 -6.04 0.01 2.62
CA ILE A 263 -6.58 -0.03 3.98
C ILE A 263 -7.69 -1.06 3.95
N THR A 264 -7.49 -2.22 4.58
CA THR A 264 -8.54 -3.23 4.69
C THR A 264 -9.21 -3.08 6.05
N GLU A 265 -10.46 -2.62 6.05
CA GLU A 265 -11.32 -2.59 7.22
C GLU A 265 -12.05 -3.93 7.29
N GLY A 266 -11.79 -4.70 8.34
CA GLY A 266 -12.46 -5.96 8.62
C GLY A 266 -13.88 -5.74 9.15
N VAL A 267 -14.35 -6.70 9.92
CA VAL A 267 -15.65 -6.65 10.60
C VAL A 267 -15.48 -6.89 12.10
N SER A 268 -16.41 -6.40 12.91
CA SER A 268 -16.46 -6.75 14.34
C SER A 268 -17.03 -8.16 14.53
N PRO A 269 -16.69 -8.85 15.61
CA PRO A 269 -17.27 -10.16 15.91
C PRO A 269 -18.81 -10.13 15.88
N GLY A 270 -19.42 -10.98 15.04
CA GLY A 270 -20.86 -11.06 14.88
C GLY A 270 -21.48 -10.19 13.78
N GLU A 271 -20.70 -9.33 13.13
CA GLU A 271 -21.11 -8.68 11.87
C GLU A 271 -20.99 -9.62 10.69
N ASP A 272 -21.62 -9.27 9.57
CA ASP A 272 -21.52 -10.03 8.32
C ASP A 272 -20.08 -9.93 7.78
N PRO A 273 -19.34 -11.05 7.60
CA PRO A 273 -17.99 -11.04 7.06
C PRO A 273 -17.87 -10.39 5.67
N THR A 274 -18.94 -10.42 4.88
CA THR A 274 -18.95 -9.81 3.54
C THR A 274 -18.94 -8.29 3.56
N ASP A 275 -19.16 -7.64 4.71
CA ASP A 275 -19.03 -6.20 4.90
C ASP A 275 -17.58 -5.72 5.01
N ALA A 276 -16.61 -6.65 5.06
CA ALA A 276 -15.20 -6.29 4.99
C ALA A 276 -14.93 -5.48 3.71
N THR A 277 -14.20 -4.39 3.84
CA THR A 277 -13.98 -3.40 2.77
C THR A 277 -12.51 -3.10 2.62
N SER A 278 -11.97 -3.18 1.41
CA SER A 278 -10.66 -2.63 1.11
C SER A 278 -10.81 -1.25 0.46
N TRP A 279 -10.17 -0.26 1.06
CA TRP A 279 -10.03 1.10 0.55
C TRP A 279 -8.69 1.18 -0.16
N ILE A 280 -8.71 1.41 -1.48
CA ILE A 280 -7.55 1.18 -2.35
C ILE A 280 -7.21 2.44 -3.14
N GLN A 281 -5.91 2.72 -3.24
CA GLN A 281 -5.30 3.62 -4.21
C GLN A 281 -4.40 2.78 -5.13
N VAL A 282 -4.70 2.73 -6.43
CA VAL A 282 -3.92 1.95 -7.43
C VAL A 282 -2.85 2.81 -8.10
N GLY A 283 -2.09 3.56 -7.31
CA GLY A 283 -1.07 4.47 -7.83
C GLY A 283 -0.40 5.29 -6.73
N GLN A 284 0.30 6.35 -7.14
CA GLN A 284 1.01 7.27 -6.25
C GLN A 284 0.04 7.92 -5.24
N PRO A 285 0.24 7.74 -3.91
CA PRO A 285 -0.75 8.11 -2.89
C PRO A 285 -1.15 9.60 -2.89
N TYR A 286 -0.22 10.50 -3.20
CA TYR A 286 -0.47 11.94 -3.20
C TYR A 286 -1.51 12.38 -4.26
N ILE A 287 -1.62 11.62 -5.35
CA ILE A 287 -2.43 11.99 -6.53
C ILE A 287 -3.41 10.90 -6.96
N CYS A 288 -3.55 9.83 -6.18
CA CYS A 288 -4.49 8.74 -6.45
C CYS A 288 -5.70 8.84 -5.51
N PRO A 289 -6.95 8.81 -6.00
CA PRO A 289 -8.13 8.77 -5.17
C PRO A 289 -8.24 7.44 -4.40
N LEU A 290 -8.80 7.50 -3.18
CA LEU A 290 -9.11 6.34 -2.37
C LEU A 290 -10.47 5.77 -2.77
N VAL A 291 -10.52 4.49 -3.15
CA VAL A 291 -11.75 3.85 -3.64
C VAL A 291 -12.09 2.61 -2.82
N PRO A 292 -13.31 2.49 -2.26
CA PRO A 292 -13.74 1.28 -1.58
C PRO A 292 -14.09 0.18 -2.58
N VAL A 293 -13.70 -1.06 -2.26
CA VAL A 293 -14.00 -2.27 -3.01
C VAL A 293 -14.34 -3.42 -2.07
N TRP A 294 -15.21 -4.32 -2.53
CA TRP A 294 -15.71 -5.46 -1.76
C TRP A 294 -15.48 -6.77 -2.51
N ALA A 295 -15.20 -7.85 -1.81
CA ALA A 295 -14.95 -9.14 -2.44
C ALA A 295 -16.19 -9.69 -3.19
N TRP A 296 -17.42 -9.39 -2.71
CA TRP A 296 -18.66 -9.76 -3.38
C TRP A 296 -18.95 -8.95 -4.64
N ALA A 297 -18.48 -7.69 -4.72
CA ALA A 297 -18.79 -6.79 -5.82
C ALA A 297 -17.91 -7.01 -7.05
N LYS A 298 -18.42 -6.63 -8.22
CA LYS A 298 -17.58 -6.51 -9.41
C LYS A 298 -16.60 -5.37 -9.22
N VAL A 299 -15.32 -5.60 -9.57
CA VAL A 299 -14.31 -4.53 -9.58
C VAL A 299 -14.70 -3.48 -10.62
N PRO A 300 -14.74 -2.18 -10.27
CA PRO A 300 -14.93 -1.09 -11.23
C PRO A 300 -13.89 -1.16 -12.35
N ALA A 301 -14.30 -0.84 -13.59
CA ALA A 301 -13.42 -0.89 -14.75
C ALA A 301 -12.19 0.01 -14.59
N GLU A 302 -12.35 1.14 -13.91
CA GLU A 302 -11.30 2.12 -13.62
C GLU A 302 -10.20 1.60 -12.69
N LEU A 303 -10.46 0.51 -11.96
CA LEU A 303 -9.50 -0.16 -11.06
C LEU A 303 -9.05 -1.54 -11.56
N ALA A 304 -9.70 -2.05 -12.60
CA ALA A 304 -9.44 -3.38 -13.15
C ALA A 304 -8.18 -3.40 -14.02
N LEU A 305 -7.85 -4.57 -14.54
CA LEU A 305 -6.76 -4.73 -15.50
C LEU A 305 -7.01 -3.85 -16.74
N PRO A 306 -6.05 -2.99 -17.15
CA PRO A 306 -6.21 -2.12 -18.31
C PRO A 306 -6.55 -2.87 -19.58
N GLN A 307 -7.36 -2.24 -20.44
CA GLN A 307 -7.70 -2.76 -21.77
C GLN A 307 -6.78 -2.13 -22.82
N GLU A 308 -6.32 -2.93 -23.79
CA GLU A 308 -5.41 -2.45 -24.83
C GLU A 308 -6.04 -1.35 -25.72
N GLU A 309 -7.37 -1.38 -25.86
CA GLU A 309 -8.14 -0.43 -26.66
C GLU A 309 -8.33 0.94 -25.97
N ASP A 310 -8.18 1.01 -24.65
CA ASP A 310 -8.28 2.26 -23.88
C ASP A 310 -7.09 2.41 -22.90
N PRO A 311 -5.92 2.84 -23.41
CA PRO A 311 -4.68 2.91 -22.63
C PRO A 311 -4.69 3.99 -21.53
N MET A 312 -5.77 4.78 -21.42
CA MET A 312 -5.97 5.78 -20.36
C MET A 312 -7.32 5.55 -19.64
N GLY A 313 -7.82 4.31 -19.69
CA GLY A 313 -9.11 3.93 -19.15
C GLY A 313 -9.14 3.77 -17.64
N THR A 314 -7.98 3.50 -17.02
CA THR A 314 -7.89 3.22 -15.58
C THR A 314 -7.31 4.39 -14.79
N VAL A 315 -7.64 4.43 -13.48
CA VAL A 315 -7.04 5.38 -12.52
C VAL A 315 -5.53 5.20 -12.47
N ALA A 316 -5.04 3.97 -12.49
CA ALA A 316 -3.61 3.68 -12.43
C ALA A 316 -2.83 4.32 -13.59
N GLU A 317 -3.34 4.22 -14.81
CA GLU A 317 -2.72 4.80 -16.00
C GLU A 317 -2.70 6.33 -15.94
N LEU A 318 -3.84 6.96 -15.56
CA LEU A 318 -3.92 8.40 -15.39
C LEU A 318 -2.93 8.90 -14.33
N VAL A 319 -2.86 8.23 -13.19
CA VAL A 319 -1.93 8.55 -12.11
C VAL A 319 -0.47 8.37 -12.52
N LEU A 320 -0.13 7.32 -13.30
CA LEU A 320 1.23 7.11 -13.82
C LEU A 320 1.68 8.24 -14.75
N GLU A 321 0.78 8.77 -15.58
CA GLU A 321 1.11 9.91 -16.43
C GLU A 321 1.33 11.19 -15.60
N ILE A 322 0.45 11.48 -14.63
CA ILE A 322 0.57 12.65 -13.75
C ILE A 322 1.81 12.55 -12.85
N LYS A 323 2.22 11.34 -12.47
CA LYS A 323 3.42 11.10 -11.65
C LYS A 323 4.69 11.72 -12.27
N LYS A 324 4.77 11.85 -13.58
CA LYS A 324 5.90 12.49 -14.29
C LYS A 324 6.02 13.97 -13.90
N GLU A 325 4.90 14.66 -13.75
CA GLU A 325 4.84 16.04 -13.29
C GLU A 325 5.16 16.18 -11.79
N LEU A 326 4.78 15.16 -11.02
CA LEU A 326 5.00 15.11 -9.59
C LEU A 326 6.48 14.90 -9.24
N PHE A 327 7.21 14.15 -10.04
CA PHE A 327 8.63 13.82 -9.84
C PHE A 327 9.47 14.18 -11.08
N PRO A 328 9.56 15.48 -11.44
CA PRO A 328 10.20 15.90 -12.70
C PRO A 328 11.72 15.82 -12.67
N LEU A 329 12.33 15.83 -11.48
CA LEU A 329 13.79 15.83 -11.30
C LEU A 329 14.28 14.55 -10.64
N HIS A 330 15.47 14.12 -11.02
CA HIS A 330 16.15 12.96 -10.42
C HIS A 330 17.68 13.22 -10.33
N THR A 331 18.32 12.53 -9.38
CA THR A 331 19.76 12.48 -9.26
C THR A 331 20.37 11.48 -10.26
N VAL A 332 21.70 11.46 -10.34
CA VAL A 332 22.45 10.45 -11.11
C VAL A 332 22.13 9.03 -10.62
N GLU A 333 21.93 8.88 -9.31
CA GLU A 333 21.54 7.62 -8.65
C GLU A 333 20.05 7.32 -8.78
N GLN A 334 19.29 8.07 -9.60
CA GLN A 334 17.87 7.92 -9.84
C GLN A 334 16.94 8.30 -8.66
N THR A 335 17.46 8.88 -7.58
CA THR A 335 16.63 9.47 -6.52
C THR A 335 15.75 10.58 -7.09
N ARG A 336 14.45 10.55 -6.80
CA ARG A 336 13.46 11.46 -7.34
C ARG A 336 13.07 12.55 -6.35
N TYR A 337 12.91 13.77 -6.86
CA TYR A 337 12.44 14.91 -6.07
C TYR A 337 10.94 15.11 -6.30
N LEU A 338 10.17 15.10 -5.21
CA LEU A 338 8.77 15.49 -5.20
C LEU A 338 8.64 16.99 -5.42
N TYR A 339 7.82 17.41 -6.39
CA TYR A 339 7.46 18.81 -6.60
C TYR A 339 6.14 19.12 -5.89
N ILE A 340 6.23 19.66 -4.67
CA ILE A 340 5.09 19.93 -3.76
C ILE A 340 3.99 20.79 -4.39
N PRO A 341 4.28 21.86 -5.20
CA PRO A 341 3.24 22.72 -5.78
C PRO A 341 2.16 21.99 -6.59
N VAL A 342 2.49 20.80 -7.13
CA VAL A 342 1.50 19.97 -7.85
C VAL A 342 0.42 19.46 -6.92
N ILE A 343 0.80 19.13 -5.67
CA ILE A 343 -0.11 18.45 -4.72
C ILE A 343 -0.80 19.39 -3.76
N ILE A 344 -0.11 20.45 -3.27
CA ILE A 344 -0.65 21.43 -2.33
C ILE A 344 -0.22 22.86 -2.69
N ASN A 345 -1.12 23.82 -2.41
CA ASN A 345 -0.82 25.24 -2.48
C ASN A 345 -1.73 26.03 -1.53
N LYS A 346 -1.41 27.32 -1.31
CA LYS A 346 -2.15 28.22 -0.41
C LYS A 346 -3.60 28.47 -0.85
N GLN A 347 -3.91 28.28 -2.12
CA GLN A 347 -5.25 28.46 -2.70
C GLN A 347 -6.14 27.22 -2.53
N GLY A 348 -5.61 26.09 -2.04
CA GLY A 348 -6.35 24.83 -1.91
C GLY A 348 -6.65 24.14 -3.24
N THR A 349 -5.93 24.46 -4.31
CA THR A 349 -6.17 23.95 -5.67
C THR A 349 -5.15 22.90 -6.12
N GLY A 350 -4.21 22.51 -5.27
CA GLY A 350 -3.30 21.40 -5.55
C GLY A 350 -4.06 20.10 -5.77
N LEU A 351 -3.52 19.22 -6.60
CA LEU A 351 -4.24 18.00 -7.00
C LEU A 351 -4.63 17.12 -5.79
N MET A 352 -3.74 16.93 -4.82
CA MET A 352 -4.05 16.22 -3.58
C MET A 352 -5.22 16.87 -2.83
N GLN A 353 -5.22 18.21 -2.70
CA GLN A 353 -6.29 18.95 -2.01
C GLN A 353 -7.64 18.79 -2.72
N ARG A 354 -7.64 18.79 -4.06
CA ARG A 354 -8.85 18.56 -4.86
C ARG A 354 -9.38 17.13 -4.72
N ILE A 355 -8.49 16.14 -4.71
CA ILE A 355 -8.86 14.74 -4.47
C ILE A 355 -9.44 14.58 -3.06
N GLN A 356 -8.78 15.13 -2.04
CA GLN A 356 -9.26 15.11 -0.65
C GLN A 356 -10.67 15.74 -0.53
N SER A 357 -10.95 16.81 -1.25
CA SER A 357 -12.29 17.42 -1.27
C SER A 357 -13.34 16.48 -1.86
N LEU A 358 -13.01 15.74 -2.94
CA LEU A 358 -13.91 14.73 -3.53
C LEU A 358 -14.15 13.55 -2.57
N GLU A 359 -13.09 13.10 -1.88
CA GLU A 359 -13.16 12.04 -0.87
C GLU A 359 -14.04 12.43 0.31
N GLN A 360 -13.84 13.62 0.87
CA GLN A 360 -14.64 14.14 1.99
C GLN A 360 -16.12 14.27 1.65
N GLU A 361 -16.44 14.62 0.42
CA GLU A 361 -17.83 14.73 -0.05
C GLU A 361 -18.47 13.36 -0.29
N ALA A 362 -17.77 12.41 -0.91
CA ALA A 362 -18.37 11.17 -1.41
C ALA A 362 -18.26 9.96 -0.44
N LEU A 363 -17.10 9.77 0.18
CA LEU A 363 -16.82 8.53 0.93
C LEU A 363 -17.74 8.31 2.15
N PRO A 364 -18.17 9.34 2.90
CA PRO A 364 -19.13 9.12 4.00
C PRO A 364 -20.48 8.53 3.53
N ALA A 365 -20.99 8.98 2.39
CA ALA A 365 -22.23 8.46 1.83
C ALA A 365 -22.07 7.01 1.35
N ILE A 366 -20.96 6.68 0.69
CA ILE A 366 -20.65 5.31 0.24
C ILE A 366 -20.56 4.38 1.46
N ARG A 367 -19.88 4.82 2.52
CA ARG A 367 -19.68 4.05 3.75
C ARG A 367 -20.99 3.73 4.48
N THR A 368 -21.95 4.67 4.47
CA THR A 368 -23.23 4.53 5.16
C THR A 368 -24.34 3.96 4.29
N ALA A 369 -24.08 3.70 3.01
CA ALA A 369 -25.02 3.10 2.07
C ALA A 369 -25.48 1.72 2.56
N LYS A 370 -26.81 1.47 2.47
CA LYS A 370 -27.45 0.33 3.13
C LYS A 370 -27.58 -0.90 2.24
N SER A 371 -27.38 -0.75 0.94
CA SER A 371 -27.48 -1.88 0.02
C SER A 371 -26.25 -1.96 -0.90
N PRO A 372 -25.92 -3.16 -1.39
CA PRO A 372 -24.88 -3.37 -2.38
C PRO A 372 -25.03 -2.49 -3.61
N GLU A 373 -26.24 -2.39 -4.16
CA GLU A 373 -26.55 -1.60 -5.36
C GLU A 373 -26.32 -0.10 -5.12
N GLU A 374 -26.64 0.39 -3.93
CA GLU A 374 -26.39 1.77 -3.56
C GLU A 374 -24.89 2.04 -3.42
N ARG A 375 -24.14 1.12 -2.79
CA ARG A 375 -22.67 1.20 -2.68
C ARG A 375 -22.02 1.27 -4.06
N GLU A 376 -22.37 0.36 -4.98
CA GLU A 376 -21.86 0.34 -6.35
C GLU A 376 -22.19 1.62 -7.11
N ARG A 377 -23.44 2.09 -7.05
CA ARG A 377 -23.89 3.32 -7.73
C ARG A 377 -23.13 4.56 -7.23
N LEU A 378 -23.00 4.72 -5.91
CA LEU A 378 -22.27 5.85 -5.32
C LEU A 378 -20.79 5.81 -5.63
N THR A 379 -20.18 4.62 -5.58
CA THR A 379 -18.76 4.42 -5.94
C THR A 379 -18.52 4.75 -7.41
N GLY A 380 -19.40 4.33 -8.31
CA GLY A 380 -19.32 4.67 -9.74
C GLY A 380 -19.38 6.16 -9.99
N ALA A 381 -20.35 6.88 -9.38
CA ALA A 381 -20.47 8.33 -9.51
C ALA A 381 -19.24 9.08 -8.94
N TYR A 382 -18.66 8.58 -7.86
CA TYR A 382 -17.42 9.12 -7.29
C TYR A 382 -16.23 8.90 -8.23
N LEU A 383 -16.06 7.69 -8.77
CA LEU A 383 -14.97 7.35 -9.71
C LEU A 383 -15.05 8.20 -11.00
N GLU A 384 -16.25 8.42 -11.54
CA GLU A 384 -16.45 9.29 -12.70
C GLU A 384 -15.91 10.71 -12.44
N ARG A 385 -16.19 11.28 -11.26
CA ARG A 385 -15.66 12.60 -10.87
C ARG A 385 -14.15 12.60 -10.69
N CYS A 386 -13.59 11.55 -10.10
CA CYS A 386 -12.15 11.40 -9.91
C CYS A 386 -11.41 11.27 -11.24
N THR A 387 -11.88 10.42 -12.15
CA THR A 387 -11.28 10.24 -13.47
C THR A 387 -11.38 11.49 -14.31
N ALA A 388 -12.50 12.23 -14.24
CA ALA A 388 -12.64 13.54 -14.89
C ALA A 388 -11.63 14.56 -14.36
N LEU A 389 -11.41 14.59 -13.02
CA LEU A 389 -10.38 15.44 -12.41
C LEU A 389 -8.97 15.08 -12.90
N LEU A 390 -8.62 13.81 -12.93
CA LEU A 390 -7.30 13.35 -13.38
C LEU A 390 -7.09 13.66 -14.87
N ARG A 391 -8.08 13.41 -15.74
CA ARG A 391 -8.02 13.73 -17.17
C ARG A 391 -7.85 15.23 -17.40
N SER A 392 -8.64 16.08 -16.73
CA SER A 392 -8.51 17.53 -16.85
C SER A 392 -7.15 18.06 -16.38
N THR A 393 -6.51 17.37 -15.43
CA THR A 393 -5.15 17.71 -14.96
C THR A 393 -4.12 17.45 -16.06
N LEU A 394 -4.21 16.31 -16.75
CA LEU A 394 -3.33 15.98 -17.88
C LEU A 394 -3.52 16.92 -19.09
N GLU A 395 -4.76 17.32 -19.37
CA GLU A 395 -5.08 18.26 -20.45
C GLU A 395 -4.53 19.68 -20.18
N ALA A 396 -4.56 20.10 -18.91
CA ALA A 396 -4.04 21.42 -18.50
C ALA A 396 -2.50 21.48 -18.55
N ASN A 397 -1.82 20.34 -18.36
CA ASN A 397 -0.37 20.22 -18.36
C ASN A 397 0.06 19.17 -19.41
N PRO A 398 -0.09 19.41 -20.70
CA PRO A 398 0.41 18.45 -21.69
C PRO A 398 1.92 18.31 -21.52
N ALA A 399 2.37 17.07 -21.30
CA ALA A 399 3.80 16.75 -21.18
C ALA A 399 4.57 17.44 -22.33
N PRO A 400 5.71 18.09 -22.08
CA PRO A 400 6.49 18.72 -23.13
C PRO A 400 6.75 17.69 -24.22
N LYS A 401 6.31 17.96 -25.46
CA LYS A 401 6.58 17.10 -26.61
C LYS A 401 8.10 16.98 -26.68
N THR A 402 8.65 15.86 -26.25
CA THR A 402 10.08 15.57 -26.45
C THR A 402 10.29 15.55 -27.94
N SER A 403 10.85 16.64 -28.47
CA SER A 403 11.44 16.64 -29.80
C SER A 403 12.53 15.57 -29.78
N ARG A 404 12.30 14.45 -30.46
CA ARG A 404 13.30 13.44 -30.76
C ARG A 404 14.37 14.02 -31.64
#